data_6cebc4d7aab365e83a65967f1004b823
#
_entry.id   6cebc4d7aab365e83a65967f1004b823
#
_cell.length_a   1.000
_cell.length_b   1.000
_cell.length_c   1.000
_cell.angle_alpha   90.00
_cell.angle_beta   90.00
_cell.angle_gamma   90.00
#
_symmetry.space_group_name_H-M   'P 1'
#
loop_
_entity.id
_entity.type
_entity.pdbx_description
1 polymer ?
#
loop_
_entity_poly.entity_id
_entity_poly.type
_entity_poly.pdbx_seq_one_letter_code
_entity_poly.pdbx_strand_id
1 'polypeptide(L)'
;MDRILKVRKEFDQIVIYRHVNPDLDAFGSQFGMYHALKTLFPQKNIVLAGNMESELLSLFPSFEVSQLIKGSTLGIVLDTANRERIDGDISDCDRILKIDHHIVVDSYGDFNIEDVEASSCSEIVALLLKEAHVALPINAAQSLYLGIIGDSNRFLYSSTSQKTFGAAAYLLSAGINIEKLYQSLYMRNKKDLEVTRFIYNNYQEDGQVAWYYLSAQDLEMLQINRSQGSNYVNTLANFEEFKVWMAITQNVEENNYRVSIRSRDIAINEIASEFRGGGHAYASGATLLTLDELEILVGKLKEKLNG
;
A
#
# COMPACT_ATOMS: atom_id res chain seq x y z
N MET A 1 23.83 1.02 2.46
CA MET A 1 24.19 0.52 1.13
C MET A 1 25.56 -0.15 1.08
N ASP A 2 26.62 0.39 1.63
CA ASP A 2 27.94 -0.30 1.72
C ASP A 2 27.86 -1.72 2.29
N ARG A 3 26.94 -1.96 3.22
CA ARG A 3 26.67 -3.30 3.76
C ARG A 3 26.01 -4.22 2.71
N ILE A 4 25.05 -3.72 1.93
CA ILE A 4 24.41 -4.50 0.84
C ILE A 4 25.45 -4.81 -0.25
N LEU A 5 26.32 -3.85 -0.56
CA LEU A 5 27.41 -4.04 -1.53
C LEU A 5 28.52 -4.99 -1.02
N LYS A 6 28.79 -5.01 0.30
CA LYS A 6 29.72 -5.98 0.92
C LYS A 6 29.14 -7.39 0.98
N VAL A 7 27.88 -7.53 1.28
CA VAL A 7 27.10 -8.77 1.32
C VAL A 7 27.08 -9.51 -0.04
N ARG A 8 27.37 -8.80 -1.15
CA ARG A 8 27.49 -9.36 -2.52
C ARG A 8 28.35 -10.63 -2.61
N LYS A 9 29.40 -10.75 -1.79
CA LYS A 9 30.37 -11.86 -1.88
C LYS A 9 30.03 -13.04 -0.97
N GLU A 10 29.10 -12.85 -0.03
CA GLU A 10 28.87 -13.80 1.06
C GLU A 10 27.67 -14.74 0.81
N PHE A 11 26.75 -14.39 -0.09
CA PHE A 11 25.55 -15.18 -0.34
C PHE A 11 25.45 -15.61 -1.80
N ASP A 12 24.94 -16.83 -2.02
CA ASP A 12 24.74 -17.40 -3.36
C ASP A 12 23.49 -16.80 -4.03
N GLN A 13 22.46 -16.48 -3.23
CA GLN A 13 21.22 -15.90 -3.70
C GLN A 13 20.67 -14.81 -2.78
N ILE A 14 19.77 -14.00 -3.34
CA ILE A 14 19.00 -12.98 -2.62
C ILE A 14 17.51 -13.26 -2.83
N VAL A 15 16.73 -13.29 -1.75
CA VAL A 15 15.28 -13.41 -1.82
C VAL A 15 14.66 -12.14 -1.26
N ILE A 16 13.76 -11.51 -2.03
CA ILE A 16 13.15 -10.24 -1.67
C ILE A 16 11.69 -10.49 -1.29
N TYR A 17 11.36 -10.21 -0.05
CA TYR A 17 10.05 -10.36 0.55
C TYR A 17 9.36 -9.01 0.75
N ARG A 18 8.06 -9.04 0.93
CA ARG A 18 7.18 -7.94 1.31
C ARG A 18 6.05 -8.46 2.20
N HIS A 19 5.13 -7.58 2.62
CA HIS A 19 3.99 -8.01 3.43
C HIS A 19 2.88 -8.70 2.61
N VAL A 20 2.02 -9.48 3.29
CA VAL A 20 0.79 -10.04 2.74
C VAL A 20 -0.21 -8.92 2.37
N ASN A 21 -1.06 -9.15 1.37
CA ASN A 21 -1.98 -8.15 0.82
C ASN A 21 -1.25 -6.85 0.40
N PRO A 22 -0.31 -6.98 -0.55
CA PRO A 22 0.59 -5.88 -0.91
C PRO A 22 -0.14 -4.72 -1.55
N ASP A 23 0.29 -3.53 -1.20
CA ASP A 23 -0.08 -2.27 -1.81
C ASP A 23 0.98 -1.77 -2.82
N LEU A 24 0.89 -0.50 -3.20
CA LEU A 24 1.83 0.08 -4.16
C LEU A 24 3.24 0.22 -3.59
N ASP A 25 3.41 0.44 -2.28
CA ASP A 25 4.75 0.57 -1.68
C ASP A 25 5.41 -0.79 -1.49
N ALA A 26 4.66 -1.78 -1.03
CA ALA A 26 5.15 -3.15 -0.90
C ALA A 26 5.68 -3.70 -2.24
N PHE A 27 4.90 -3.56 -3.32
CA PHE A 27 5.36 -3.93 -4.65
C PHE A 27 6.43 -2.97 -5.19
N GLY A 28 6.29 -1.67 -4.97
CA GLY A 28 7.21 -0.64 -5.44
C GLY A 28 8.62 -0.84 -4.91
N SER A 29 8.74 -1.04 -3.60
CA SER A 29 10.02 -1.31 -2.94
C SER A 29 10.60 -2.66 -3.37
N GLN A 30 9.77 -3.72 -3.46
CA GLN A 30 10.19 -5.06 -3.87
C GLN A 30 10.71 -5.09 -5.32
N PHE A 31 9.93 -4.60 -6.28
CA PHE A 31 10.35 -4.57 -7.69
C PHE A 31 11.49 -3.58 -7.93
N GLY A 32 11.47 -2.44 -7.24
CA GLY A 32 12.53 -1.45 -7.30
C GLY A 32 13.88 -2.03 -6.86
N MET A 33 13.91 -2.70 -5.72
CA MET A 33 15.09 -3.40 -5.22
C MET A 33 15.52 -4.51 -6.18
N TYR A 34 14.57 -5.31 -6.67
CA TYR A 34 14.85 -6.40 -7.63
C TYR A 34 15.55 -5.89 -8.89
N HIS A 35 14.99 -4.90 -9.57
CA HIS A 35 15.57 -4.38 -10.80
C HIS A 35 16.92 -3.69 -10.58
N ALA A 36 17.09 -2.99 -9.46
CA ALA A 36 18.36 -2.40 -9.09
C ALA A 36 19.44 -3.47 -8.86
N LEU A 37 19.10 -4.51 -8.08
CA LEU A 37 20.04 -5.60 -7.79
C LEU A 37 20.36 -6.45 -9.04
N LYS A 38 19.40 -6.73 -9.91
CA LYS A 38 19.66 -7.43 -11.19
C LYS A 38 20.62 -6.65 -12.08
N THR A 39 20.55 -5.33 -12.08
CA THR A 39 21.50 -4.48 -12.83
C THR A 39 22.87 -4.47 -12.18
N LEU A 40 22.95 -4.36 -10.86
CA LEU A 40 24.22 -4.34 -10.13
C LEU A 40 24.91 -5.71 -10.12
N PHE A 41 24.13 -6.78 -10.11
CA PHE A 41 24.61 -8.16 -9.94
C PHE A 41 23.92 -9.12 -10.95
N PRO A 42 24.16 -8.96 -12.26
CA PRO A 42 23.45 -9.70 -13.29
C PRO A 42 23.61 -11.23 -13.21
N GLN A 43 24.69 -11.71 -12.57
CA GLN A 43 24.94 -13.15 -12.40
C GLN A 43 24.38 -13.73 -11.08
N LYS A 44 23.83 -12.87 -10.21
CA LYS A 44 23.29 -13.30 -8.93
C LYS A 44 21.87 -13.87 -9.11
N ASN A 45 21.57 -14.97 -8.43
CA ASN A 45 20.19 -15.45 -8.33
C ASN A 45 19.42 -14.51 -7.40
N ILE A 46 18.43 -13.81 -7.96
CA ILE A 46 17.57 -12.88 -7.22
C ILE A 46 16.13 -13.34 -7.43
N VAL A 47 15.48 -13.68 -6.32
CA VAL A 47 14.14 -14.26 -6.29
C VAL A 47 13.17 -13.28 -5.64
N LEU A 48 12.01 -13.09 -6.25
CA LEU A 48 10.88 -12.38 -5.64
C LEU A 48 10.01 -13.40 -4.90
N ALA A 49 9.79 -13.20 -3.61
CA ALA A 49 8.92 -14.03 -2.79
C ALA A 49 7.53 -13.41 -2.63
N GLY A 50 6.58 -14.25 -2.22
CA GLY A 50 5.21 -13.85 -1.95
C GLY A 50 4.23 -14.13 -3.09
N ASN A 51 2.93 -13.97 -2.80
CA ASN A 51 1.86 -14.20 -3.77
C ASN A 51 1.87 -13.12 -4.86
N MET A 52 1.98 -13.54 -6.11
CA MET A 52 1.97 -12.67 -7.29
C MET A 52 0.58 -12.61 -7.96
N GLU A 53 -0.49 -12.86 -7.23
CA GLU A 53 -1.86 -12.74 -7.72
C GLU A 53 -2.46 -11.39 -7.27
N SER A 54 -2.17 -10.33 -8.03
CA SER A 54 -2.71 -8.99 -7.75
C SER A 54 -2.92 -8.20 -9.04
N GLU A 55 -4.03 -7.48 -9.12
CA GLU A 55 -4.30 -6.54 -10.23
C GLU A 55 -3.23 -5.44 -10.31
N LEU A 56 -2.63 -5.07 -9.18
CA LEU A 56 -1.57 -4.06 -9.11
C LEU A 56 -0.32 -4.45 -9.88
N LEU A 57 -0.08 -5.75 -10.10
CA LEU A 57 1.09 -6.21 -10.85
C LEU A 57 1.16 -5.66 -12.28
N SER A 58 0.01 -5.38 -12.88
CA SER A 58 -0.06 -4.78 -14.22
C SER A 58 0.56 -3.39 -14.31
N LEU A 59 0.74 -2.71 -13.18
CA LEU A 59 1.35 -1.38 -13.08
C LEU A 59 2.88 -1.42 -13.06
N PHE A 60 3.44 -2.58 -12.72
CA PHE A 60 4.89 -2.74 -12.54
C PHE A 60 5.57 -3.35 -13.77
N PRO A 61 6.86 -3.06 -13.98
CA PRO A 61 7.63 -3.69 -15.02
C PRO A 61 7.69 -5.21 -14.86
N SER A 62 7.81 -5.92 -15.99
CA SER A 62 7.97 -7.38 -15.99
C SER A 62 9.23 -7.81 -15.24
N PHE A 63 9.17 -8.98 -14.66
CA PHE A 63 10.27 -9.61 -13.91
C PHE A 63 10.47 -11.06 -14.36
N GLU A 64 11.66 -11.58 -14.11
CA GLU A 64 11.96 -12.99 -14.38
C GLU A 64 11.63 -13.83 -13.15
N VAL A 65 10.86 -14.89 -13.34
CA VAL A 65 10.60 -15.87 -12.28
C VAL A 65 11.84 -16.71 -12.09
N SER A 66 12.52 -16.54 -10.97
CA SER A 66 13.69 -17.34 -10.57
C SER A 66 13.29 -18.34 -9.49
N GLN A 67 13.91 -19.52 -9.51
CA GLN A 67 13.71 -20.52 -8.47
C GLN A 67 14.81 -20.42 -7.42
N LEU A 68 14.49 -20.83 -6.19
CA LEU A 68 15.47 -21.00 -5.12
C LEU A 68 16.51 -22.05 -5.52
N ILE A 69 17.77 -21.73 -5.23
CA ILE A 69 18.90 -22.66 -5.41
C ILE A 69 19.44 -23.12 -4.05
N LYS A 70 20.17 -24.22 -4.03
CA LYS A 70 20.94 -24.59 -2.83
C LYS A 70 22.11 -23.64 -2.66
N GLY A 71 22.25 -23.09 -1.47
CA GLY A 71 23.34 -22.16 -1.16
C GLY A 71 22.95 -21.14 -0.10
N SER A 72 23.91 -20.32 0.27
CA SER A 72 23.68 -19.27 1.27
C SER A 72 22.72 -18.20 0.76
N THR A 73 21.75 -17.82 1.60
CA THR A 73 20.64 -16.96 1.24
C THR A 73 20.58 -15.70 2.09
N LEU A 74 20.51 -14.55 1.43
CA LEU A 74 20.14 -13.29 2.06
C LEU A 74 18.64 -13.03 1.81
N GLY A 75 17.84 -12.94 2.87
CA GLY A 75 16.49 -12.41 2.84
C GLY A 75 16.52 -10.88 2.93
N ILE A 76 15.89 -10.18 1.99
CA ILE A 76 15.60 -8.75 2.09
C ILE A 76 14.10 -8.61 2.28
N VAL A 77 13.68 -8.13 3.45
CA VAL A 77 12.26 -7.94 3.76
C VAL A 77 11.97 -6.45 3.73
N LEU A 78 11.04 -6.07 2.87
CA LEU A 78 10.68 -4.68 2.59
C LEU A 78 9.26 -4.40 3.07
N ASP A 79 9.04 -3.20 3.59
CA ASP A 79 7.72 -2.67 3.92
C ASP A 79 6.90 -3.60 4.82
N THR A 80 7.52 -4.16 5.86
CA THR A 80 6.88 -5.15 6.71
C THR A 80 7.18 -4.91 8.18
N ALA A 81 6.20 -4.41 8.92
CA ALA A 81 6.35 -3.99 10.32
C ALA A 81 6.72 -5.15 11.25
N ASN A 82 6.08 -6.30 11.07
CA ASN A 82 6.25 -7.48 11.92
C ASN A 82 6.37 -8.78 11.10
N ARG A 83 7.01 -9.76 11.69
CA ARG A 83 7.35 -11.05 11.07
C ARG A 83 6.12 -11.81 10.55
N GLU A 84 4.99 -11.73 11.24
CA GLU A 84 3.76 -12.42 10.91
C GLU A 84 3.12 -11.95 9.61
N ARG A 85 3.44 -10.73 9.17
CA ARG A 85 2.94 -10.17 7.93
C ARG A 85 3.81 -10.47 6.71
N ILE A 86 4.95 -11.11 6.87
CA ILE A 86 5.83 -11.46 5.74
C ILE A 86 5.10 -12.43 4.82
N ASP A 87 5.04 -12.11 3.52
CA ASP A 87 4.48 -12.98 2.50
C ASP A 87 5.55 -13.95 2.00
N GLY A 88 5.65 -15.09 2.67
CA GLY A 88 6.61 -16.15 2.40
C GLY A 88 7.36 -16.63 3.66
N ASP A 89 8.12 -17.70 3.49
CA ASP A 89 8.91 -18.30 4.57
C ASP A 89 10.34 -17.77 4.52
N ILE A 90 10.81 -17.21 5.62
CA ILE A 90 12.16 -16.66 5.78
C ILE A 90 13.08 -17.59 6.57
N SER A 91 12.61 -18.76 6.98
CA SER A 91 13.37 -19.70 7.83
C SER A 91 14.65 -20.23 7.17
N ASP A 92 14.67 -20.30 5.86
CA ASP A 92 15.82 -20.75 5.05
C ASP A 92 16.81 -19.61 4.74
N CYS A 93 16.60 -18.39 5.24
CA CYS A 93 17.53 -17.29 5.08
C CYS A 93 18.65 -17.35 6.13
N ASP A 94 19.93 -17.35 5.71
CA ASP A 94 21.08 -17.29 6.62
C ASP A 94 21.21 -15.94 7.31
N ARG A 95 20.76 -14.87 6.66
CA ARG A 95 20.66 -13.51 7.19
C ARG A 95 19.47 -12.80 6.64
N ILE A 96 18.92 -11.88 7.44
CA ILE A 96 17.79 -11.04 7.08
C ILE A 96 18.16 -9.57 7.19
N LEU A 97 17.90 -8.82 6.11
CA LEU A 97 17.90 -7.37 6.08
C LEU A 97 16.46 -6.88 6.04
N LYS A 98 16.01 -6.20 7.09
CA LYS A 98 14.72 -5.48 7.12
C LYS A 98 14.93 -4.04 6.66
N ILE A 99 14.05 -3.55 5.76
CA ILE A 99 13.95 -2.12 5.40
C ILE A 99 12.48 -1.74 5.50
N ASP A 100 12.16 -0.79 6.38
CA ASP A 100 10.77 -0.50 6.74
C ASP A 100 10.58 0.96 7.20
N HIS A 101 9.39 1.52 6.99
CA HIS A 101 9.02 2.86 7.42
C HIS A 101 7.91 2.88 8.48
N HIS A 102 7.37 1.72 8.82
CA HIS A 102 6.32 1.62 9.84
C HIS A 102 6.85 1.89 11.26
N ILE A 103 5.93 2.19 12.19
CA ILE A 103 6.24 2.23 13.62
C ILE A 103 6.90 0.91 14.02
N VAL A 104 8.05 1.01 14.66
CA VAL A 104 8.85 -0.16 15.03
C VAL A 104 8.14 -0.98 16.09
N VAL A 105 7.72 -2.20 15.72
CA VAL A 105 7.09 -3.17 16.64
C VAL A 105 7.88 -4.46 16.76
N ASP A 106 8.64 -4.84 15.72
CA ASP A 106 9.45 -6.06 15.65
C ASP A 106 10.67 -5.83 14.76
N SER A 107 11.86 -5.69 15.36
CA SER A 107 13.14 -5.56 14.65
C SER A 107 13.75 -6.95 14.41
N TYR A 108 13.08 -7.74 13.58
CA TYR A 108 13.41 -9.17 13.34
C TYR A 108 14.59 -9.42 12.42
N GLY A 109 15.13 -8.41 11.76
CA GLY A 109 16.28 -8.56 10.87
C GLY A 109 17.60 -8.69 11.63
N ASP A 110 18.59 -9.41 11.07
CA ASP A 110 19.98 -9.31 11.52
C ASP A 110 20.50 -7.88 11.31
N PHE A 111 19.96 -7.23 10.30
CA PHE A 111 20.17 -5.80 10.02
C PHE A 111 18.81 -5.14 9.80
N ASN A 112 18.55 -4.03 10.50
CA ASN A 112 17.32 -3.27 10.37
C ASN A 112 17.65 -1.84 9.92
N ILE A 113 16.99 -1.40 8.87
CA ILE A 113 16.96 -0.01 8.38
C ILE A 113 15.51 0.45 8.52
N GLU A 114 15.22 1.16 9.60
CA GLU A 114 13.89 1.58 9.98
C GLU A 114 13.87 3.12 10.07
N ASP A 115 13.06 3.79 9.22
CA ASP A 115 12.91 5.25 9.23
C ASP A 115 11.41 5.60 9.22
N VAL A 116 10.84 5.80 10.40
CA VAL A 116 9.42 6.14 10.60
C VAL A 116 9.02 7.52 10.06
N GLU A 117 10.00 8.35 9.76
CA GLU A 117 9.78 9.66 9.15
C GLU A 117 9.74 9.61 7.61
N ALA A 118 10.12 8.48 7.02
CA ALA A 118 10.04 8.30 5.57
C ALA A 118 8.59 8.13 5.14
N SER A 119 8.22 8.71 3.99
CA SER A 119 6.87 8.60 3.46
C SER A 119 6.50 7.19 2.98
N SER A 120 7.53 6.34 2.73
CA SER A 120 7.38 4.99 2.19
C SER A 120 8.70 4.20 2.30
N CYS A 121 8.61 2.88 2.27
CA CYS A 121 9.78 2.00 2.13
C CYS A 121 10.51 2.24 0.80
N SER A 122 9.78 2.53 -0.27
CA SER A 122 10.32 2.90 -1.58
C SER A 122 11.18 4.17 -1.51
N GLU A 123 10.84 5.15 -0.67
CA GLU A 123 11.66 6.33 -0.41
C GLU A 123 13.00 5.91 0.20
N ILE A 124 12.98 5.06 1.23
CA ILE A 124 14.20 4.59 1.90
C ILE A 124 15.10 3.87 0.90
N VAL A 125 14.53 2.94 0.12
CA VAL A 125 15.28 2.20 -0.92
C VAL A 125 15.88 3.16 -1.95
N ALA A 126 15.12 4.14 -2.44
CA ALA A 126 15.61 5.12 -3.41
C ALA A 126 16.79 5.94 -2.86
N LEU A 127 16.71 6.40 -1.60
CA LEU A 127 17.76 7.17 -0.96
C LEU A 127 19.02 6.32 -0.73
N LEU A 128 18.87 5.05 -0.33
CA LEU A 128 20.00 4.12 -0.18
C LEU A 128 20.71 3.89 -1.51
N LEU A 129 19.99 3.74 -2.61
CA LEU A 129 20.56 3.58 -3.95
C LEU A 129 21.23 4.87 -4.43
N LYS A 130 20.66 6.04 -4.13
CA LYS A 130 21.27 7.35 -4.40
C LYS A 130 22.59 7.54 -3.66
N GLU A 131 22.63 7.26 -2.36
CA GLU A 131 23.85 7.33 -1.55
C GLU A 131 24.97 6.41 -2.06
N ALA A 132 24.59 5.26 -2.61
CA ALA A 132 25.52 4.33 -3.24
C ALA A 132 25.91 4.72 -4.67
N HIS A 133 25.48 5.87 -5.16
CA HIS A 133 25.74 6.35 -6.51
C HIS A 133 25.34 5.34 -7.62
N VAL A 134 24.26 4.60 -7.38
CA VAL A 134 23.78 3.59 -8.36
C VAL A 134 23.13 4.31 -9.54
N ALA A 135 23.59 4.01 -10.75
CA ALA A 135 22.87 4.39 -11.96
C ALA A 135 21.62 3.49 -12.07
N LEU A 136 20.44 4.04 -11.78
CA LEU A 136 19.20 3.28 -11.73
C LEU A 136 18.74 2.86 -13.14
N PRO A 137 18.39 1.57 -13.33
CA PRO A 137 17.59 1.19 -14.49
C PRO A 137 16.19 1.78 -14.39
N ILE A 138 15.61 2.13 -15.53
CA ILE A 138 14.29 2.77 -15.61
C ILE A 138 13.20 1.96 -14.86
N ASN A 139 13.27 0.62 -14.94
CA ASN A 139 12.32 -0.27 -14.28
C ASN A 139 12.37 -0.15 -12.74
N ALA A 140 13.57 -0.04 -12.16
CA ALA A 140 13.73 0.20 -10.72
C ALA A 140 13.16 1.56 -10.33
N ALA A 141 13.47 2.59 -11.11
CA ALA A 141 13.00 3.94 -10.84
C ALA A 141 11.47 4.05 -10.95
N GLN A 142 10.85 3.43 -11.95
CA GLN A 142 9.39 3.38 -12.10
C GLN A 142 8.72 2.71 -10.91
N SER A 143 9.24 1.55 -10.48
CA SER A 143 8.69 0.79 -9.36
C SER A 143 8.75 1.59 -8.06
N LEU A 144 9.92 2.14 -7.72
CA LEU A 144 10.09 2.96 -6.51
C LEU A 144 9.22 4.23 -6.54
N TYR A 145 9.08 4.85 -7.72
CA TYR A 145 8.23 6.03 -7.87
C TYR A 145 6.75 5.70 -7.63
N LEU A 146 6.27 4.54 -8.13
CA LEU A 146 4.91 4.06 -7.88
C LEU A 146 4.66 3.85 -6.37
N GLY A 147 5.63 3.25 -5.64
CA GLY A 147 5.53 3.09 -4.19
C GLY A 147 5.44 4.43 -3.47
N ILE A 148 6.34 5.38 -3.77
CA ILE A 148 6.34 6.71 -3.15
C ILE A 148 4.99 7.42 -3.37
N ILE A 149 4.46 7.45 -4.60
CA ILE A 149 3.18 8.15 -4.86
C ILE A 149 1.98 7.42 -4.27
N GLY A 150 2.06 6.11 -4.06
CA GLY A 150 1.05 5.32 -3.36
C GLY A 150 0.91 5.78 -1.92
N ASP A 151 1.97 5.69 -1.15
CA ASP A 151 1.97 5.94 0.29
C ASP A 151 1.96 7.41 0.68
N SER A 152 2.52 8.28 -0.16
CA SER A 152 2.43 9.73 0.03
C SER A 152 1.11 10.33 -0.47
N ASN A 153 0.21 9.53 -1.03
CA ASN A 153 -0.97 10.02 -1.77
C ASN A 153 -0.60 11.13 -2.74
N ARG A 154 0.36 10.85 -3.62
CA ARG A 154 0.83 11.82 -4.63
C ARG A 154 1.49 13.04 -3.99
N PHE A 155 2.26 12.85 -2.94
CA PHE A 155 2.92 13.91 -2.16
C PHE A 155 1.97 14.84 -1.39
N LEU A 156 0.75 14.39 -1.10
CA LEU A 156 -0.28 15.18 -0.39
C LEU A 156 -0.37 14.87 1.11
N TYR A 157 0.17 13.74 1.56
CA TYR A 157 0.18 13.40 2.98
C TYR A 157 1.28 14.15 3.74
N SER A 158 1.07 14.34 5.04
CA SER A 158 1.99 15.04 5.95
C SER A 158 3.33 14.33 6.13
N SER A 159 3.43 13.04 5.79
CA SER A 159 4.69 12.29 5.74
C SER A 159 5.61 12.73 4.58
N THR A 160 5.09 13.50 3.60
CA THR A 160 5.89 14.02 2.50
C THR A 160 6.89 15.08 2.99
N SER A 161 8.15 14.86 2.75
CA SER A 161 9.25 15.69 3.23
C SER A 161 10.19 16.13 2.11
N GLN A 162 11.19 16.93 2.45
CA GLN A 162 12.28 17.26 1.53
C GLN A 162 13.02 16.00 1.05
N LYS A 163 13.16 14.96 1.91
CA LYS A 163 13.77 13.68 1.53
C LYS A 163 12.93 12.99 0.46
N THR A 164 11.60 12.97 0.60
CA THR A 164 10.66 12.39 -0.38
C THR A 164 10.82 13.02 -1.76
N PHE A 165 10.86 14.35 -1.84
CA PHE A 165 11.12 15.05 -3.10
C PHE A 165 12.53 14.80 -3.62
N GLY A 166 13.52 14.67 -2.73
CA GLY A 166 14.89 14.31 -3.08
C GLY A 166 15.02 12.91 -3.68
N ALA A 167 14.25 11.94 -3.16
CA ALA A 167 14.12 10.60 -3.71
C ALA A 167 13.43 10.64 -5.10
N ALA A 168 12.28 11.33 -5.19
CA ALA A 168 11.57 11.48 -6.45
C ALA A 168 12.43 12.13 -7.55
N ALA A 169 13.19 13.19 -7.23
CA ALA A 169 14.10 13.84 -8.17
C ALA A 169 15.19 12.87 -8.68
N TYR A 170 15.73 12.03 -7.79
CA TYR A 170 16.70 11.00 -8.18
C TYR A 170 16.07 9.95 -9.11
N LEU A 171 14.86 9.48 -8.83
CA LEU A 171 14.13 8.54 -9.68
C LEU A 171 13.83 9.13 -11.06
N LEU A 172 13.46 10.43 -11.11
CA LEU A 172 13.23 11.15 -12.38
C LEU A 172 14.48 11.23 -13.26
N SER A 173 15.67 11.28 -12.67
CA SER A 173 16.93 11.32 -13.43
C SER A 173 17.18 10.04 -14.26
N ALA A 174 16.50 8.94 -13.94
CA ALA A 174 16.52 7.70 -14.71
C ALA A 174 15.65 7.76 -15.98
N GLY A 175 14.94 8.86 -16.24
CA GLY A 175 14.14 9.06 -17.45
C GLY A 175 12.75 8.42 -17.40
N ILE A 176 12.17 8.21 -16.22
CA ILE A 176 10.80 7.71 -16.10
C ILE A 176 9.78 8.70 -16.68
N ASN A 177 8.69 8.19 -17.23
CA ASN A 177 7.59 9.01 -17.72
C ASN A 177 6.49 9.08 -16.66
N ILE A 178 6.49 10.17 -15.87
CA ILE A 178 5.51 10.38 -14.79
C ILE A 178 4.09 10.45 -15.33
N GLU A 179 3.86 11.09 -16.46
CA GLU A 179 2.51 11.20 -17.04
C GLU A 179 1.91 9.82 -17.29
N LYS A 180 2.68 8.90 -17.87
CA LYS A 180 2.22 7.52 -18.09
C LYS A 180 1.95 6.78 -16.77
N LEU A 181 2.79 6.98 -15.74
CA LEU A 181 2.59 6.36 -14.44
C LEU A 181 1.30 6.86 -13.77
N TYR A 182 1.04 8.17 -13.81
CA TYR A 182 -0.21 8.73 -13.30
C TYR A 182 -1.42 8.27 -14.12
N GLN A 183 -1.30 8.20 -15.44
CA GLN A 183 -2.37 7.65 -16.29
C GLN A 183 -2.69 6.21 -15.93
N SER A 184 -1.69 5.35 -15.73
CA SER A 184 -1.92 3.95 -15.36
C SER A 184 -2.61 3.79 -14.00
N LEU A 185 -2.39 4.71 -13.06
CA LEU A 185 -2.98 4.67 -11.72
C LEU A 185 -4.37 5.33 -11.63
N TYR A 186 -4.58 6.42 -12.35
CA TYR A 186 -5.70 7.33 -12.08
C TYR A 186 -6.65 7.54 -13.25
N MET A 187 -6.34 6.99 -14.44
CA MET A 187 -7.32 7.00 -15.52
C MET A 187 -8.54 6.16 -15.14
N ARG A 188 -9.71 6.76 -15.29
CA ARG A 188 -10.98 6.12 -15.02
C ARG A 188 -11.68 5.79 -16.33
N ASN A 189 -12.40 4.69 -16.35
CA ASN A 189 -13.23 4.29 -17.47
C ASN A 189 -14.67 4.86 -17.34
N LYS A 190 -15.52 4.66 -18.35
CA LYS A 190 -16.91 5.16 -18.32
C LYS A 190 -17.74 4.53 -17.20
N LYS A 191 -17.40 3.31 -16.80
CA LYS A 191 -18.09 2.63 -15.70
C LYS A 191 -17.80 3.31 -14.37
N ASP A 192 -16.58 3.75 -14.13
CA ASP A 192 -16.23 4.53 -12.94
C ASP A 192 -17.06 5.81 -12.84
N LEU A 193 -17.36 6.45 -13.99
CA LEU A 193 -18.25 7.61 -14.04
C LEU A 193 -19.69 7.25 -13.63
N GLU A 194 -20.19 6.10 -14.08
CA GLU A 194 -21.53 5.62 -13.73
C GLU A 194 -21.66 5.31 -12.24
N VAL A 195 -20.68 4.61 -11.67
CA VAL A 195 -20.61 4.31 -10.24
C VAL A 195 -20.50 5.60 -9.41
N THR A 196 -19.62 6.52 -9.81
CA THR A 196 -19.46 7.81 -9.13
C THR A 196 -20.77 8.62 -9.14
N ARG A 197 -21.49 8.65 -10.29
CA ARG A 197 -22.78 9.31 -10.39
C ARG A 197 -23.83 8.65 -9.48
N PHE A 198 -23.84 7.32 -9.41
CA PHE A 198 -24.73 6.59 -8.52
C PHE A 198 -24.47 6.98 -7.06
N ILE A 199 -23.19 7.01 -6.65
CA ILE A 199 -22.79 7.40 -5.29
C ILE A 199 -23.25 8.82 -4.96
N TYR A 200 -23.01 9.81 -5.84
CA TYR A 200 -23.43 11.19 -5.61
C TYR A 200 -24.95 11.37 -5.56
N ASN A 201 -25.71 10.52 -6.24
CA ASN A 201 -27.17 10.59 -6.20
C ASN A 201 -27.80 9.88 -4.97
N ASN A 202 -27.03 9.02 -4.28
CA ASN A 202 -27.55 8.14 -3.23
C ASN A 202 -26.74 8.19 -1.93
N TYR A 203 -25.74 9.08 -1.82
CA TYR A 203 -25.05 9.22 -0.55
C TYR A 203 -25.98 9.81 0.51
N GLN A 204 -25.67 9.52 1.76
CA GLN A 204 -26.34 10.03 2.94
C GLN A 204 -25.33 10.77 3.81
N GLU A 205 -25.83 11.68 4.64
CA GLU A 205 -25.01 12.45 5.56
C GLU A 205 -25.74 12.72 6.87
N ASP A 206 -24.97 12.80 7.95
CA ASP A 206 -25.44 13.28 9.24
C ASP A 206 -24.34 14.13 9.88
N GLY A 207 -24.51 15.43 9.83
CA GLY A 207 -23.51 16.42 10.23
C GLY A 207 -22.26 16.32 9.35
N GLN A 208 -21.12 16.04 9.95
CA GLN A 208 -19.83 15.93 9.24
C GLN A 208 -19.47 14.49 8.83
N VAL A 209 -20.42 13.55 8.97
CA VAL A 209 -20.25 12.15 8.56
C VAL A 209 -21.09 11.89 7.33
N ALA A 210 -20.46 11.41 6.25
CA ALA A 210 -21.12 11.04 5.01
C ALA A 210 -20.87 9.57 4.66
N TRP A 211 -21.84 8.93 4.00
CA TRP A 211 -21.66 7.55 3.55
C TRP A 211 -22.51 7.23 2.32
N TYR A 212 -22.12 6.20 1.62
CA TYR A 212 -22.97 5.54 0.66
C TYR A 212 -23.11 4.05 1.00
N TYR A 213 -24.25 3.50 0.59
CA TYR A 213 -24.53 2.08 0.72
C TYR A 213 -24.77 1.46 -0.65
N LEU A 214 -24.13 0.33 -0.91
CA LEU A 214 -24.34 -0.50 -2.10
C LEU A 214 -24.88 -1.85 -1.65
N SER A 215 -26.16 -2.11 -1.96
CA SER A 215 -26.78 -3.41 -1.81
C SER A 215 -26.24 -4.42 -2.83
N ALA A 216 -26.52 -5.70 -2.65
CA ALA A 216 -26.19 -6.71 -3.63
C ALA A 216 -26.82 -6.41 -5.01
N GLN A 217 -28.04 -5.87 -5.01
CA GLN A 217 -28.74 -5.47 -6.22
C GLN A 217 -28.07 -4.27 -6.91
N ASP A 218 -27.59 -3.28 -6.14
CA ASP A 218 -26.84 -2.14 -6.68
C ASP A 218 -25.50 -2.59 -7.28
N LEU A 219 -24.78 -3.49 -6.60
CA LEU A 219 -23.54 -4.06 -7.11
C LEU A 219 -23.75 -4.81 -8.43
N GLU A 220 -24.82 -5.60 -8.54
CA GLU A 220 -25.20 -6.29 -9.77
C GLU A 220 -25.58 -5.30 -10.88
N MET A 221 -26.44 -4.33 -10.59
CA MET A 221 -26.86 -3.29 -11.54
C MET A 221 -25.67 -2.48 -12.06
N LEU A 222 -24.74 -2.11 -11.17
CA LEU A 222 -23.52 -1.42 -11.51
C LEU A 222 -22.46 -2.36 -12.09
N GLN A 223 -22.71 -3.67 -12.16
CA GLN A 223 -21.77 -4.71 -12.63
C GLN A 223 -20.37 -4.61 -11.99
N ILE A 224 -20.31 -4.37 -10.71
CA ILE A 224 -19.09 -4.35 -9.90
C ILE A 224 -19.20 -5.34 -8.76
N ASN A 225 -18.07 -5.84 -8.29
CA ASN A 225 -18.04 -6.67 -7.09
C ASN A 225 -17.96 -5.79 -5.82
N ARG A 226 -18.11 -6.42 -4.66
CA ARG A 226 -18.08 -5.76 -3.35
C ARG A 226 -16.76 -5.01 -3.10
N SER A 227 -15.63 -5.62 -3.43
CA SER A 227 -14.32 -4.98 -3.25
C SER A 227 -14.19 -3.73 -4.13
N GLN A 228 -14.60 -3.82 -5.38
CA GLN A 228 -14.65 -2.65 -6.28
C GLN A 228 -15.57 -1.55 -5.72
N GLY A 229 -16.74 -1.91 -5.19
CA GLY A 229 -17.64 -0.94 -4.55
C GLY A 229 -17.00 -0.19 -3.39
N SER A 230 -16.18 -0.87 -2.58
CA SER A 230 -15.43 -0.26 -1.47
C SER A 230 -14.31 0.69 -1.94
N ASN A 231 -13.73 0.44 -3.10
CA ASN A 231 -12.63 1.27 -3.65
C ASN A 231 -13.07 2.71 -3.99
N TYR A 232 -14.37 2.96 -4.13
CA TYR A 232 -14.91 4.30 -4.35
C TYR A 232 -15.07 5.13 -3.07
N VAL A 233 -14.63 4.65 -1.90
CA VAL A 233 -14.80 5.35 -0.61
C VAL A 233 -14.35 6.81 -0.68
N ASN A 234 -13.27 7.10 -1.39
CA ASN A 234 -12.74 8.46 -1.52
C ASN A 234 -13.53 9.37 -2.50
N THR A 235 -14.64 8.89 -3.08
CA THR A 235 -15.55 9.73 -3.86
C THR A 235 -16.12 10.88 -3.02
N LEU A 236 -16.27 10.68 -1.70
CA LEU A 236 -16.76 11.70 -0.77
C LEU A 236 -15.66 12.47 -0.03
N ALA A 237 -14.38 12.23 -0.37
CA ALA A 237 -13.24 12.75 0.39
C ALA A 237 -13.00 14.26 0.28
N ASN A 238 -13.42 14.90 -0.81
CA ASN A 238 -13.01 16.27 -1.15
C ASN A 238 -14.13 17.31 -0.92
N PHE A 239 -15.00 17.05 0.03
CA PHE A 239 -16.03 17.98 0.46
C PHE A 239 -15.65 18.57 1.82
N GLU A 240 -15.71 19.88 1.97
CA GLU A 240 -15.32 20.59 3.20
C GLU A 240 -16.19 20.18 4.39
N GLU A 241 -17.45 19.88 4.12
CA GLU A 241 -18.47 19.53 5.09
C GLU A 241 -18.22 18.16 5.74
N PHE A 242 -17.48 17.26 5.05
CA PHE A 242 -17.27 15.89 5.53
C PHE A 242 -15.91 15.71 6.19
N LYS A 243 -15.91 15.37 7.46
CA LYS A 243 -14.70 14.98 8.23
C LYS A 243 -14.51 13.47 8.28
N VAL A 244 -15.59 12.71 8.16
CA VAL A 244 -15.60 11.25 8.06
C VAL A 244 -16.45 10.84 6.88
N TRP A 245 -15.96 9.88 6.10
CA TRP A 245 -16.74 9.32 4.99
C TRP A 245 -16.56 7.81 4.90
N MET A 246 -17.63 7.12 4.48
CA MET A 246 -17.69 5.66 4.49
C MET A 246 -18.29 5.09 3.22
N ALA A 247 -17.78 3.92 2.85
CA ALA A 247 -18.37 3.02 1.87
C ALA A 247 -18.94 1.80 2.60
N ILE A 248 -20.21 1.53 2.47
CA ILE A 248 -20.88 0.36 3.01
C ILE A 248 -21.29 -0.55 1.86
N THR A 249 -20.86 -1.81 1.89
CA THR A 249 -21.18 -2.78 0.85
C THR A 249 -21.77 -4.06 1.46
N GLN A 250 -22.88 -4.51 0.93
CA GLN A 250 -23.51 -5.76 1.38
C GLN A 250 -22.65 -6.97 1.00
N ASN A 251 -22.44 -7.84 1.96
CA ASN A 251 -21.78 -9.12 1.79
C ASN A 251 -22.81 -10.25 1.98
N VAL A 252 -23.34 -10.74 0.89
CA VAL A 252 -24.41 -11.76 0.90
C VAL A 252 -23.88 -13.11 1.42
N GLU A 253 -22.64 -13.45 1.11
CA GLU A 253 -22.04 -14.74 1.48
C GLU A 253 -21.91 -14.89 3.01
N GLU A 254 -21.49 -13.83 3.69
CA GLU A 254 -21.32 -13.82 5.15
C GLU A 254 -22.53 -13.21 5.88
N ASN A 255 -23.56 -12.79 5.14
CA ASN A 255 -24.75 -12.11 5.66
C ASN A 255 -24.40 -10.93 6.59
N ASN A 256 -23.54 -10.06 6.14
CA ASN A 256 -23.07 -8.89 6.87
C ASN A 256 -22.81 -7.71 5.91
N TYR A 257 -22.30 -6.59 6.44
CA TYR A 257 -21.96 -5.39 5.69
C TYR A 257 -20.51 -5.01 5.97
N ARG A 258 -19.73 -4.86 4.91
CA ARG A 258 -18.35 -4.37 5.04
C ARG A 258 -18.35 -2.86 4.94
N VAL A 259 -17.62 -2.23 5.84
CA VAL A 259 -17.50 -0.78 5.90
C VAL A 259 -16.04 -0.39 5.71
N SER A 260 -15.78 0.48 4.74
CA SER A 260 -14.51 1.19 4.63
C SER A 260 -14.71 2.59 5.19
N ILE A 261 -13.93 2.97 6.21
CA ILE A 261 -14.04 4.25 6.90
C ILE A 261 -12.79 5.06 6.61
N ARG A 262 -12.98 6.32 6.30
CA ARG A 262 -11.91 7.31 6.12
C ARG A 262 -12.24 8.55 6.92
N SER A 263 -11.20 9.24 7.38
CA SER A 263 -11.39 10.48 8.14
C SER A 263 -10.32 11.50 7.82
N ARG A 264 -10.64 12.74 8.15
CA ARG A 264 -9.75 13.89 8.18
C ARG A 264 -9.70 14.40 9.62
N ASP A 265 -8.50 14.57 10.13
CA ASP A 265 -8.22 15.18 11.44
C ASP A 265 -8.59 14.35 12.69
N ILE A 266 -9.37 13.27 12.60
CA ILE A 266 -9.72 12.42 13.73
C ILE A 266 -9.33 10.95 13.56
N ALA A 267 -8.81 10.33 14.61
CA ALA A 267 -8.51 8.90 14.62
C ALA A 267 -9.80 8.07 14.75
N ILE A 268 -10.00 7.12 13.83
CA ILE A 268 -11.22 6.28 13.72
C ILE A 268 -10.97 4.80 14.01
N ASN A 269 -9.73 4.38 14.13
CA ASN A 269 -9.34 2.96 14.28
C ASN A 269 -9.91 2.30 15.54
N GLU A 270 -9.99 3.02 16.66
CA GLU A 270 -10.58 2.52 17.90
C GLU A 270 -12.07 2.23 17.70
N ILE A 271 -12.80 3.17 17.09
CA ILE A 271 -14.23 3.00 16.81
C ILE A 271 -14.44 1.82 15.83
N ALA A 272 -13.64 1.73 14.79
CA ALA A 272 -13.70 0.60 13.85
C ALA A 272 -13.51 -0.76 14.55
N SER A 273 -12.64 -0.82 15.54
CA SER A 273 -12.38 -2.05 16.32
C SER A 273 -13.61 -2.51 17.12
N GLU A 274 -14.45 -1.60 17.59
CA GLU A 274 -15.71 -1.94 18.26
C GLU A 274 -16.72 -2.63 17.31
N PHE A 275 -16.57 -2.42 15.99
CA PHE A 275 -17.40 -3.03 14.94
C PHE A 275 -16.63 -4.12 14.18
N ARG A 276 -15.90 -4.98 14.87
CA ARG A 276 -15.21 -6.16 14.29
C ARG A 276 -14.25 -5.78 13.17
N GLY A 277 -13.57 -4.65 13.34
CA GLY A 277 -12.67 -4.06 12.36
C GLY A 277 -11.36 -3.60 12.95
N GLY A 278 -10.72 -2.66 12.27
CA GLY A 278 -9.44 -2.06 12.64
C GLY A 278 -8.78 -1.39 11.45
N GLY A 279 -7.54 -0.98 11.62
CA GLY A 279 -6.76 -0.31 10.59
C GLY A 279 -5.93 0.84 11.13
N HIS A 280 -5.59 1.78 10.26
CA HIS A 280 -4.83 2.98 10.62
C HIS A 280 -5.73 4.08 11.20
N ALA A 281 -5.12 5.06 11.85
CA ALA A 281 -5.83 6.16 12.50
C ALA A 281 -6.88 6.84 11.58
N TYR A 282 -6.56 7.05 10.31
CA TYR A 282 -7.41 7.78 9.35
C TYR A 282 -8.01 6.89 8.24
N ALA A 283 -7.72 5.60 8.25
CA ALA A 283 -8.19 4.64 7.25
C ALA A 283 -8.40 3.27 7.91
N SER A 284 -9.64 2.93 8.17
CA SER A 284 -10.02 1.70 8.87
C SER A 284 -11.14 0.96 8.13
N GLY A 285 -11.29 -0.32 8.43
CA GLY A 285 -12.41 -1.13 8.00
C GLY A 285 -13.23 -1.59 9.20
N ALA A 286 -14.51 -1.86 8.99
CA ALA A 286 -15.41 -2.44 9.98
C ALA A 286 -16.35 -3.46 9.34
N THR A 287 -17.02 -4.26 10.17
CA THR A 287 -18.07 -5.18 9.74
C THR A 287 -19.30 -4.96 10.61
N LEU A 288 -20.43 -4.65 9.96
CA LEU A 288 -21.72 -4.55 10.63
C LEU A 288 -22.51 -5.84 10.39
N LEU A 289 -23.15 -6.35 11.43
CA LEU A 289 -24.00 -7.54 11.33
C LEU A 289 -25.40 -7.19 10.82
N THR A 290 -25.87 -5.99 11.12
CA THR A 290 -27.15 -5.43 10.64
C THR A 290 -26.96 -3.98 10.24
N LEU A 291 -27.89 -3.43 9.44
CA LEU A 291 -27.87 -2.01 9.09
C LEU A 291 -28.19 -1.10 10.27
N ASP A 292 -28.85 -1.60 11.32
CA ASP A 292 -29.13 -0.82 12.54
C ASP A 292 -27.82 -0.43 13.26
N GLU A 293 -26.76 -1.24 13.14
CA GLU A 293 -25.45 -0.89 13.68
C GLU A 293 -24.81 0.33 13.00
N LEU A 294 -25.29 0.71 11.79
CA LEU A 294 -24.79 1.90 11.10
C LEU A 294 -25.15 3.18 11.88
N GLU A 295 -26.36 3.26 12.41
CA GLU A 295 -26.77 4.43 13.22
C GLU A 295 -25.89 4.57 14.46
N ILE A 296 -25.54 3.44 15.09
CA ILE A 296 -24.65 3.42 16.26
C ILE A 296 -23.23 3.86 15.87
N LEU A 297 -22.71 3.35 14.74
CA LEU A 297 -21.40 3.73 14.22
C LEU A 297 -21.32 5.23 13.90
N VAL A 298 -22.33 5.77 13.20
CA VAL A 298 -22.43 7.20 12.87
C VAL A 298 -22.51 8.04 14.14
N GLY A 299 -23.31 7.62 15.14
CA GLY A 299 -23.40 8.29 16.45
C GLY A 299 -22.04 8.40 17.14
N LYS A 300 -21.28 7.30 17.23
CA LYS A 300 -19.93 7.30 17.84
C LYS A 300 -18.94 8.19 17.08
N LEU A 301 -18.99 8.19 15.74
CA LEU A 301 -18.14 9.05 14.92
C LEU A 301 -18.48 10.54 15.15
N LYS A 302 -19.76 10.89 15.28
CA LYS A 302 -20.20 12.25 15.61
C LYS A 302 -19.78 12.67 17.03
N GLU A 303 -19.90 11.79 18.03
CA GLU A 303 -19.40 12.06 19.37
C GLU A 303 -17.90 12.36 19.36
N LYS A 304 -17.11 11.58 18.62
CA LYS A 304 -15.66 11.79 18.47
C LYS A 304 -15.32 13.11 17.76
N LEU A 305 -16.17 13.58 16.84
CA LEU A 305 -16.00 14.87 16.14
C LEU A 305 -16.31 16.08 17.02
N ASN A 306 -17.18 15.91 18.04
CA ASN A 306 -17.64 16.97 18.90
C ASN A 306 -16.88 17.07 20.25
N GLY A 307 -16.05 16.10 20.57
CA GLY A 307 -15.24 16.03 21.80
C GLY A 307 -13.81 16.41 21.58
#